data_c9b9ffaf55b0fc164d547518b960aea9
#
_entry.id   c9b9ffaf55b0fc164d547518b960aea9
#
_cell.length_a   1.000
_cell.length_b   1.000
_cell.length_c   1.000
_cell.angle_alpha   90.00
_cell.angle_beta   90.00
_cell.angle_gamma   90.00
#
_symmetry.space_group_name_H-M   'P 1'
#
loop_
_entity.id
_entity.type
_entity.pdbx_description
1 polymer ?
#
loop_
_entity_poly.entity_id
_entity_poly.type
_entity_poly.pdbx_seq_one_letter_code
_entity_poly.pdbx_strand_id
1 'polypeptide(L)'
;MSENQTRIVITGLGQISAFGNTIDQLSVALDTQQSGVRTLEQIPYEHLLASYGGEAWDFTGNIDNYGPLEKTTMRAIKKGSRLMCREIQMGVASAQHALNDAGLNPEVYNPERIGIVYGCDYILSHPQEFREGVRASLDDDGGFEFDNWAENGMPNLNPLWLLKYLPNMPASHIGIYNDLRGPSNSLTMREASSNLAIGEAICTIQRGDADLMISGATGTRIHPLRTVYVNRQEVLASNRLEATKASRPFERDREGMVIGEGAGSFVLERLEHALEREAKIYGEIVGFGSSTVINTDFTPQFEQAISNVIEQALNTAGMTADQIGHVNAHGISKIATDRAEARAINAAFGNQKPVVALKSYTGNMGAGSGAVELIGSLEALRKGFLFRTLNYDTPDPECNIYVTDATDIPAGNSFINLSVTPQGQASAVIVKTFKS
;
A
#
# COMPACT_ATOMS: atom_id res chain seq x y z
N MET A 1 5.08 -22.76 -19.58
CA MET A 1 4.45 -21.51 -20.03
C MET A 1 4.20 -21.65 -21.52
N SER A 2 2.97 -21.44 -22.01
CA SER A 2 2.73 -21.42 -23.45
C SER A 2 3.55 -20.26 -24.05
N GLU A 3 4.17 -20.46 -25.20
CA GLU A 3 5.03 -19.50 -25.90
C GLU A 3 4.35 -18.15 -26.27
N ASN A 4 3.12 -17.91 -25.79
CA ASN A 4 2.28 -16.78 -26.17
C ASN A 4 1.74 -15.98 -24.98
N GLN A 5 2.33 -16.06 -23.77
CA GLN A 5 1.84 -15.27 -22.64
C GLN A 5 2.44 -13.85 -22.69
N THR A 6 1.59 -12.82 -22.75
CA THR A 6 2.00 -11.41 -22.71
C THR A 6 2.81 -11.13 -21.45
N ARG A 7 4.06 -10.70 -21.62
CA ARG A 7 4.96 -10.30 -20.53
C ARG A 7 4.64 -8.87 -20.10
N ILE A 8 4.61 -8.64 -18.80
CA ILE A 8 4.22 -7.34 -18.21
C ILE A 8 5.35 -6.85 -17.33
N VAL A 9 5.76 -5.62 -17.58
CA VAL A 9 6.88 -4.98 -16.90
C VAL A 9 6.44 -3.70 -16.17
N ILE A 10 7.20 -3.34 -15.15
CA ILE A 10 7.04 -2.10 -14.39
C ILE A 10 8.00 -1.06 -14.98
N THR A 11 7.46 0.05 -15.49
CA THR A 11 8.24 1.10 -16.14
C THR A 11 8.17 2.44 -15.44
N GLY A 12 7.32 2.59 -14.43
CA GLY A 12 7.25 3.79 -13.60
C GLY A 12 6.88 3.48 -12.17
N LEU A 13 7.48 4.20 -11.24
CA LEU A 13 7.29 4.08 -9.80
C LEU A 13 6.99 5.44 -9.18
N GLY A 14 6.06 5.48 -8.23
CA GLY A 14 5.81 6.64 -7.39
C GLY A 14 5.38 6.22 -6.00
N GLN A 15 5.85 6.93 -4.99
CA GLN A 15 5.49 6.65 -3.60
C GLN A 15 5.31 7.93 -2.78
N ILE A 16 4.47 7.82 -1.76
CA ILE A 16 4.33 8.76 -0.66
C ILE A 16 4.41 7.95 0.62
N SER A 17 5.29 8.31 1.53
CA SER A 17 5.45 7.60 2.81
C SER A 17 6.01 8.51 3.90
N ALA A 18 6.30 7.95 5.06
CA ALA A 18 6.95 8.65 6.16
C ALA A 18 8.36 9.20 5.82
N PHE A 19 8.92 8.81 4.67
CA PHE A 19 10.24 9.26 4.20
C PHE A 19 10.19 10.32 3.11
N GLY A 20 9.00 10.81 2.77
CA GLY A 20 8.81 11.83 1.76
C GLY A 20 8.06 11.32 0.52
N ASN A 21 8.27 12.02 -0.59
CA ASN A 21 7.44 11.91 -1.79
C ASN A 21 8.19 11.28 -2.99
N THR A 22 9.44 10.84 -2.82
CA THR A 22 10.25 10.29 -3.90
C THR A 22 10.84 8.91 -3.56
N ILE A 23 11.15 8.13 -4.59
CA ILE A 23 11.81 6.82 -4.44
C ILE A 23 13.19 6.97 -3.77
N ASP A 24 13.94 8.01 -4.14
CA ASP A 24 15.27 8.26 -3.57
C ASP A 24 15.22 8.51 -2.06
N GLN A 25 14.22 9.24 -1.56
CA GLN A 25 14.04 9.45 -0.13
C GLN A 25 13.78 8.14 0.63
N LEU A 26 12.91 7.28 0.08
CA LEU A 26 12.69 5.94 0.62
C LEU A 26 13.98 5.12 0.59
N SER A 27 14.67 5.11 -0.55
CA SER A 27 15.92 4.37 -0.76
C SER A 27 17.00 4.78 0.24
N VAL A 28 17.18 6.09 0.47
CA VAL A 28 18.13 6.63 1.48
C VAL A 28 17.74 6.20 2.89
N ALA A 29 16.45 6.23 3.23
CA ALA A 29 15.98 5.83 4.57
C ALA A 29 16.25 4.33 4.83
N LEU A 30 16.08 3.47 3.83
CA LEU A 30 16.40 2.04 3.93
C LEU A 30 17.91 1.82 4.12
N ASP A 31 18.75 2.54 3.37
CA ASP A 31 20.22 2.45 3.47
C ASP A 31 20.75 2.95 4.83
N THR A 32 20.17 4.05 5.31
CA THR A 32 20.58 4.68 6.58
C THR A 32 19.88 4.07 7.81
N GLN A 33 19.02 3.07 7.59
CA GLN A 33 18.25 2.39 8.66
C GLN A 33 17.44 3.38 9.51
N GLN A 34 16.88 4.39 8.88
CA GLN A 34 16.10 5.44 9.55
C GLN A 34 14.66 5.00 9.73
N SER A 35 14.15 5.00 10.96
CA SER A 35 12.73 4.80 11.22
C SER A 35 11.90 6.04 10.85
N GLY A 36 10.80 5.86 10.15
CA GLY A 36 9.81 6.90 9.88
C GLY A 36 8.75 7.03 10.97
N VAL A 37 8.78 6.16 11.98
CA VAL A 37 7.82 6.18 13.09
C VAL A 37 8.21 7.26 14.11
N ARG A 38 7.26 8.15 14.39
CA ARG A 38 7.40 9.25 15.38
C ARG A 38 6.10 9.39 16.17
N THR A 39 6.07 10.31 17.13
CA THR A 39 4.83 10.76 17.78
C THR A 39 3.93 11.41 16.74
N LEU A 40 2.64 11.06 16.74
CA LEU A 40 1.64 11.59 15.79
C LEU A 40 1.47 13.09 15.93
N GLU A 41 1.26 13.79 14.81
CA GLU A 41 1.05 15.25 14.75
C GLU A 41 -0.31 15.61 14.13
N GLN A 42 -0.87 14.76 13.23
CA GLN A 42 -2.11 15.08 12.50
C GLN A 42 -3.38 14.88 13.32
N ILE A 43 -3.32 14.09 14.39
CA ILE A 43 -4.47 13.85 15.27
C ILE A 43 -4.07 14.07 16.72
N PRO A 44 -5.01 14.53 17.60
CA PRO A 44 -4.74 14.65 19.02
C PRO A 44 -4.38 13.28 19.60
N TYR A 45 -3.15 13.10 20.03
CA TYR A 45 -2.61 11.80 20.47
C TYR A 45 -2.66 11.62 21.99
N GLU A 46 -2.89 12.69 22.76
CA GLU A 46 -2.80 12.71 24.23
C GLU A 46 -3.77 11.71 24.89
N HIS A 47 -4.85 11.38 24.20
CA HIS A 47 -5.89 10.45 24.68
C HIS A 47 -5.86 9.11 23.96
N LEU A 48 -4.85 8.85 23.11
CA LEU A 48 -4.71 7.59 22.40
C LEU A 48 -3.88 6.60 23.20
N LEU A 49 -4.26 5.30 23.14
CA LEU A 49 -3.46 4.21 23.71
C LEU A 49 -2.12 4.05 23.00
N ALA A 50 -2.08 4.34 21.70
CA ALA A 50 -0.88 4.36 20.87
C ALA A 50 -0.74 5.74 20.23
N SER A 51 0.31 6.47 20.58
CA SER A 51 0.58 7.83 20.10
C SER A 51 1.65 7.86 18.99
N TYR A 52 2.09 6.69 18.50
CA TYR A 52 3.14 6.57 17.50
C TYR A 52 2.57 6.15 16.14
N GLY A 53 3.19 6.69 15.08
CA GLY A 53 2.82 6.32 13.71
C GLY A 53 3.86 6.76 12.69
N GLY A 54 3.78 6.18 11.50
CA GLY A 54 4.51 6.63 10.32
C GLY A 54 3.62 7.55 9.48
N GLU A 55 3.54 8.84 9.83
CA GLU A 55 2.84 9.81 9.01
C GLU A 55 3.65 10.12 7.74
N ALA A 56 3.00 10.50 6.66
CA ALA A 56 3.67 11.09 5.51
C ALA A 56 4.06 12.54 5.85
N TRP A 57 5.16 12.69 6.61
CA TRP A 57 5.56 13.92 7.30
C TRP A 57 5.71 15.11 6.34
N ASP A 58 6.30 14.89 5.17
CA ASP A 58 6.55 15.92 4.16
C ASP A 58 5.38 16.11 3.18
N PHE A 59 4.32 15.32 3.31
CA PHE A 59 3.15 15.41 2.44
C PHE A 59 2.11 16.38 3.02
N THR A 60 2.06 17.58 2.47
CA THR A 60 1.13 18.64 2.88
C THR A 60 -0.15 18.70 2.06
N GLY A 61 -0.23 17.93 0.94
CA GLY A 61 -1.30 18.02 -0.06
C GLY A 61 -1.19 19.25 -0.99
N ASN A 62 -0.14 20.06 -0.82
CA ASN A 62 0.17 21.16 -1.73
C ASN A 62 0.59 20.62 -3.10
N ILE A 63 0.39 21.42 -4.15
CA ILE A 63 0.63 21.00 -5.52
C ILE A 63 2.08 20.55 -5.79
N ASP A 64 3.03 21.08 -5.03
CA ASP A 64 4.45 20.72 -5.14
C ASP A 64 4.74 19.27 -4.71
N ASN A 65 3.82 18.64 -3.97
CA ASN A 65 3.94 17.24 -3.60
C ASN A 65 3.60 16.25 -4.73
N TYR A 66 3.08 16.75 -5.87
CA TYR A 66 2.67 15.94 -7.00
C TYR A 66 3.74 15.80 -8.10
N GLY A 67 4.95 16.32 -7.86
CA GLY A 67 6.05 16.32 -8.82
C GLY A 67 5.88 17.31 -9.97
N PRO A 68 6.65 17.16 -11.04
CA PRO A 68 6.52 17.98 -12.25
C PRO A 68 5.15 17.76 -12.89
N LEU A 69 4.43 18.84 -13.20
CA LEU A 69 3.10 18.78 -13.80
C LEU A 69 2.97 19.75 -14.98
N GLU A 70 2.29 19.30 -16.01
CA GLU A 70 1.81 20.20 -17.06
C GLU A 70 0.83 21.24 -16.47
N LYS A 71 0.83 22.47 -17.01
CA LYS A 71 0.01 23.59 -16.48
C LYS A 71 -1.49 23.27 -16.41
N THR A 72 -1.99 22.50 -17.35
CA THR A 72 -3.39 22.05 -17.43
C THR A 72 -3.72 21.10 -16.29
N THR A 73 -2.90 20.05 -16.10
CA THR A 73 -3.03 19.05 -15.03
C THR A 73 -2.87 19.70 -13.64
N MET A 74 -1.87 20.59 -13.48
CA MET A 74 -1.69 21.36 -12.26
C MET A 74 -2.95 22.14 -11.87
N ARG A 75 -3.58 22.83 -12.82
CA ARG A 75 -4.82 23.60 -12.59
C ARG A 75 -5.99 22.69 -12.22
N ALA A 76 -6.10 21.54 -12.91
CA ALA A 76 -7.15 20.56 -12.64
C ALA A 76 -7.01 19.96 -11.24
N ILE A 77 -5.81 19.55 -10.83
CA ILE A 77 -5.53 19.02 -9.49
C ILE A 77 -5.81 20.09 -8.42
N LYS A 78 -5.32 21.33 -8.59
CA LYS A 78 -5.60 22.44 -7.65
C LYS A 78 -7.10 22.70 -7.48
N LYS A 79 -7.87 22.64 -8.58
CA LYS A 79 -9.33 22.82 -8.52
C LYS A 79 -10.02 21.65 -7.83
N GLY A 80 -9.56 20.41 -8.10
CA GLY A 80 -10.13 19.17 -7.58
C GLY A 80 -9.71 18.83 -6.15
N SER A 81 -8.59 19.39 -5.64
CA SER A 81 -8.02 19.03 -4.32
C SER A 81 -9.00 19.23 -3.16
N ARG A 82 -9.91 20.22 -3.25
CA ARG A 82 -10.99 20.44 -2.28
C ARG A 82 -12.01 19.29 -2.21
N LEU A 83 -12.04 18.40 -3.20
CA LEU A 83 -12.87 17.20 -3.25
C LEU A 83 -12.08 15.93 -2.95
N MET A 84 -10.88 16.04 -2.44
CA MET A 84 -10.00 14.94 -2.08
C MET A 84 -9.67 14.99 -0.59
N CYS A 85 -9.91 13.90 0.13
CA CYS A 85 -9.29 13.71 1.45
C CYS A 85 -7.81 13.37 1.29
N ARG A 86 -7.07 13.32 2.39
CA ARG A 86 -5.63 13.05 2.39
C ARG A 86 -5.25 11.73 1.70
N GLU A 87 -6.02 10.67 1.92
CA GLU A 87 -5.81 9.38 1.24
C GLU A 87 -5.87 9.50 -0.29
N ILE A 88 -6.89 10.21 -0.80
CA ILE A 88 -7.03 10.45 -2.24
C ILE A 88 -5.88 11.30 -2.76
N GLN A 89 -5.49 12.35 -2.04
CA GLN A 89 -4.38 13.22 -2.43
C GLN A 89 -3.06 12.45 -2.53
N MET A 90 -2.74 11.59 -1.54
CA MET A 90 -1.53 10.74 -1.58
C MET A 90 -1.56 9.78 -2.77
N GLY A 91 -2.71 9.15 -3.05
CA GLY A 91 -2.88 8.26 -4.19
C GLY A 91 -2.66 8.97 -5.52
N VAL A 92 -3.27 10.14 -5.71
CA VAL A 92 -3.09 10.94 -6.92
C VAL A 92 -1.65 11.41 -7.06
N ALA A 93 -1.01 11.88 -5.97
CA ALA A 93 0.37 12.33 -6.00
C ALA A 93 1.33 11.19 -6.38
N SER A 94 1.20 10.01 -5.75
CA SER A 94 2.04 8.87 -6.08
C SER A 94 1.88 8.42 -7.54
N ALA A 95 0.65 8.49 -8.08
CA ALA A 95 0.40 8.18 -9.50
C ALA A 95 1.03 9.21 -10.45
N GLN A 96 1.00 10.50 -10.10
CA GLN A 96 1.71 11.52 -10.89
C GLN A 96 3.23 11.30 -10.90
N HIS A 97 3.81 10.92 -9.75
CA HIS A 97 5.22 10.55 -9.69
C HIS A 97 5.53 9.33 -10.56
N ALA A 98 4.68 8.28 -10.53
CA ALA A 98 4.88 7.10 -11.36
C ALA A 98 4.78 7.40 -12.88
N LEU A 99 3.84 8.24 -13.29
CA LEU A 99 3.69 8.68 -14.68
C LEU A 99 4.88 9.50 -15.14
N ASN A 100 5.38 10.41 -14.31
CA ASN A 100 6.58 11.20 -14.58
C ASN A 100 7.82 10.32 -14.71
N ASP A 101 7.98 9.36 -13.79
CA ASP A 101 9.11 8.42 -13.79
C ASP A 101 9.10 7.52 -15.04
N ALA A 102 7.91 7.08 -15.47
CA ALA A 102 7.73 6.29 -16.70
C ALA A 102 8.08 7.07 -17.99
N GLY A 103 8.08 8.40 -17.95
CA GLY A 103 8.36 9.24 -19.11
C GLY A 103 7.38 8.99 -20.27
N LEU A 104 6.09 8.75 -19.96
CA LEU A 104 5.08 8.50 -20.98
C LEU A 104 4.84 9.74 -21.81
N ASN A 105 4.89 9.59 -23.15
CA ASN A 105 4.46 10.63 -24.08
C ASN A 105 2.97 10.42 -24.40
N PRO A 106 2.07 11.32 -23.94
CA PRO A 106 0.63 11.20 -24.18
C PRO A 106 0.24 11.18 -25.68
N GLU A 107 1.10 11.70 -26.56
CA GLU A 107 0.85 11.71 -28.01
C GLU A 107 1.05 10.34 -28.67
N VAL A 108 1.78 9.43 -28.00
CA VAL A 108 2.10 8.09 -28.55
C VAL A 108 1.05 7.06 -28.15
N TYR A 109 0.41 7.24 -27.00
CA TYR A 109 -0.55 6.26 -26.46
C TYR A 109 -1.98 6.64 -26.77
N ASN A 110 -2.79 5.64 -27.17
CA ASN A 110 -4.23 5.81 -27.27
C ASN A 110 -4.84 5.86 -25.85
N PRO A 111 -5.46 6.96 -25.41
CA PRO A 111 -6.06 7.07 -24.08
C PRO A 111 -7.07 5.97 -23.77
N GLU A 112 -7.78 5.42 -24.77
CA GLU A 112 -8.75 4.33 -24.61
C GLU A 112 -8.09 2.98 -24.31
N ARG A 113 -6.76 2.88 -24.47
CA ARG A 113 -5.95 1.71 -24.19
C ARG A 113 -5.13 1.83 -22.91
N ILE A 114 -5.26 2.96 -22.20
CA ILE A 114 -4.62 3.17 -20.90
C ILE A 114 -5.70 3.10 -19.83
N GLY A 115 -5.59 2.09 -18.96
CA GLY A 115 -6.54 1.88 -17.88
C GLY A 115 -5.96 2.16 -16.50
N ILE A 116 -6.79 1.97 -15.47
CA ILE A 116 -6.42 2.11 -14.07
C ILE A 116 -7.13 1.07 -13.22
N VAL A 117 -6.36 0.40 -12.34
CA VAL A 117 -6.91 -0.37 -11.21
C VAL A 117 -6.18 0.10 -9.95
N TYR A 118 -6.94 0.68 -9.02
CA TYR A 118 -6.33 1.30 -7.86
C TYR A 118 -6.94 0.81 -6.55
N GLY A 119 -6.07 0.38 -5.62
CA GLY A 119 -6.44 -0.07 -4.30
C GLY A 119 -6.66 1.09 -3.33
N CYS A 120 -7.67 0.97 -2.49
CA CYS A 120 -7.91 1.91 -1.42
C CYS A 120 -8.49 1.19 -0.20
N ASP A 121 -8.40 1.81 0.96
CA ASP A 121 -9.19 1.37 2.11
C ASP A 121 -10.61 1.97 2.03
N TYR A 122 -11.56 1.51 2.86
CA TYR A 122 -12.76 2.30 3.08
C TYR A 122 -12.36 3.63 3.73
N ILE A 123 -12.86 4.73 3.22
CA ILE A 123 -12.50 6.07 3.68
C ILE A 123 -13.58 6.57 4.65
N LEU A 124 -13.17 6.96 5.85
CA LEU A 124 -14.08 7.56 6.84
C LEU A 124 -14.13 9.05 6.68
N SER A 125 -15.33 9.62 6.74
CA SER A 125 -15.53 11.07 6.75
C SER A 125 -14.92 11.67 8.02
N HIS A 126 -14.23 12.80 7.86
CA HIS A 126 -13.69 13.52 9.01
C HIS A 126 -14.83 14.07 9.89
N PRO A 127 -14.80 13.92 11.22
CA PRO A 127 -15.90 14.39 12.10
C PRO A 127 -16.27 15.86 11.91
N GLN A 128 -15.31 16.69 11.53
CA GLN A 128 -15.52 18.11 11.27
C GLN A 128 -16.48 18.39 10.11
N GLU A 129 -16.63 17.47 9.15
CA GLU A 129 -17.60 17.62 8.04
C GLU A 129 -19.04 17.67 8.55
N PHE A 130 -19.32 17.03 9.68
CA PHE A 130 -20.66 16.94 10.26
C PHE A 130 -20.91 17.93 11.41
N ARG A 131 -19.88 18.66 11.87
CA ARG A 131 -19.93 19.47 13.09
C ARG A 131 -21.09 20.47 13.10
N GLU A 132 -21.27 21.23 12.02
CA GLU A 132 -22.30 22.27 11.97
C GLU A 132 -23.70 21.64 11.82
N GLY A 133 -23.82 20.54 11.10
CA GLY A 133 -25.08 19.78 11.01
C GLY A 133 -25.48 19.17 12.35
N VAL A 134 -24.51 18.59 13.09
CA VAL A 134 -24.76 18.07 14.44
C VAL A 134 -25.19 19.17 15.38
N ARG A 135 -24.49 20.33 15.39
CA ARG A 135 -24.86 21.49 16.20
C ARG A 135 -26.27 22.00 15.92
N ALA A 136 -26.67 22.03 14.65
CA ALA A 136 -27.99 22.46 14.24
C ALA A 136 -29.10 21.47 14.64
N SER A 137 -28.75 20.26 15.01
CA SER A 137 -29.67 19.18 15.41
C SER A 137 -29.66 18.89 16.91
N LEU A 138 -29.05 19.78 17.73
CA LEU A 138 -29.10 19.62 19.18
C LEU A 138 -30.45 20.13 19.72
N ASP A 139 -30.94 19.47 20.77
CA ASP A 139 -32.06 19.93 21.59
C ASP A 139 -31.62 21.03 22.56
N ASP A 140 -32.57 21.54 23.36
CA ASP A 140 -32.35 22.62 24.37
C ASP A 140 -31.38 22.17 25.50
N ASP A 141 -31.27 20.87 25.76
CA ASP A 141 -30.37 20.27 26.76
C ASP A 141 -29.00 19.88 26.17
N GLY A 142 -28.77 20.13 24.88
CA GLY A 142 -27.52 19.84 24.15
C GLY A 142 -27.38 18.37 23.74
N GLY A 143 -28.46 17.58 23.80
CA GLY A 143 -28.55 16.24 23.26
C GLY A 143 -28.72 16.25 21.73
N PHE A 144 -28.15 15.26 21.03
CA PHE A 144 -28.38 15.13 19.59
C PHE A 144 -29.75 14.49 19.33
N GLU A 145 -30.61 15.20 18.60
CA GLU A 145 -31.94 14.75 18.21
C GLU A 145 -32.01 14.41 16.71
N PHE A 146 -32.14 13.12 16.42
CA PHE A 146 -32.09 12.65 15.03
C PHE A 146 -33.26 13.14 14.18
N ASP A 147 -34.40 13.38 14.75
CA ASP A 147 -35.59 13.88 14.04
C ASP A 147 -35.35 15.28 13.45
N ASN A 148 -34.49 16.07 14.09
CA ASN A 148 -34.08 17.40 13.59
C ASN A 148 -33.03 17.35 12.48
N TRP A 149 -32.44 16.16 12.20
CA TRP A 149 -31.33 16.05 11.26
C TRP A 149 -31.69 16.43 9.84
N ALA A 150 -32.84 15.95 9.33
CA ALA A 150 -33.24 16.18 7.95
C ALA A 150 -33.47 17.65 7.64
N GLU A 151 -34.12 18.38 8.55
CA GLU A 151 -34.52 19.77 8.35
C GLU A 151 -33.42 20.76 8.79
N ASN A 152 -32.72 20.48 9.88
CA ASN A 152 -31.78 21.40 10.49
C ASN A 152 -30.32 21.00 10.24
N GLY A 153 -29.99 19.70 10.26
CA GLY A 153 -28.62 19.19 10.14
C GLY A 153 -28.12 19.13 8.70
N MET A 154 -28.84 18.44 7.82
CA MET A 154 -28.39 18.20 6.43
C MET A 154 -28.15 19.48 5.61
N PRO A 155 -28.93 20.57 5.72
CA PRO A 155 -28.67 21.82 4.99
C PRO A 155 -27.32 22.46 5.33
N ASN A 156 -26.75 22.14 6.51
CA ASN A 156 -25.45 22.64 6.94
C ASN A 156 -24.26 21.78 6.50
N LEU A 157 -24.50 20.68 5.76
CA LEU A 157 -23.43 19.88 5.18
C LEU A 157 -23.03 20.40 3.80
N ASN A 158 -21.75 20.22 3.45
CA ASN A 158 -21.33 20.43 2.06
C ASN A 158 -22.02 19.39 1.16
N PRO A 159 -22.82 19.78 0.14
CA PRO A 159 -23.53 18.82 -0.73
C PRO A 159 -22.61 17.80 -1.41
N LEU A 160 -21.33 18.14 -1.61
CA LEU A 160 -20.32 17.28 -2.25
C LEU A 160 -19.41 16.55 -1.24
N TRP A 161 -19.74 16.59 0.06
CA TRP A 161 -18.89 16.01 1.11
C TRP A 161 -18.56 14.52 0.86
N LEU A 162 -19.53 13.76 0.36
CA LEU A 162 -19.36 12.33 0.14
C LEU A 162 -18.27 12.02 -0.89
N LEU A 163 -18.10 12.87 -1.92
CA LEU A 163 -17.08 12.67 -2.96
C LEU A 163 -15.65 12.67 -2.38
N LYS A 164 -15.42 13.32 -1.24
CA LYS A 164 -14.11 13.31 -0.57
C LYS A 164 -13.76 11.96 0.05
N TYR A 165 -14.74 11.05 0.21
CA TYR A 165 -14.61 9.87 1.08
C TYR A 165 -15.03 8.57 0.41
N LEU A 166 -15.21 8.59 -0.92
CA LEU A 166 -15.50 7.36 -1.66
C LEU A 166 -14.21 6.64 -2.04
N PRO A 167 -14.09 5.33 -1.79
CA PRO A 167 -12.85 4.59 -2.04
C PRO A 167 -12.49 4.42 -3.52
N ASN A 168 -13.42 4.67 -4.44
CA ASN A 168 -13.13 4.69 -5.88
C ASN A 168 -12.55 6.04 -6.37
N MET A 169 -12.57 7.08 -5.57
CA MET A 169 -12.13 8.41 -5.98
C MET A 169 -10.63 8.53 -6.29
N PRO A 170 -9.71 7.80 -5.65
CA PRO A 170 -8.31 7.78 -6.11
C PRO A 170 -8.22 7.40 -7.59
N ALA A 171 -8.80 6.27 -8.00
CA ALA A 171 -8.82 5.83 -9.40
C ALA A 171 -9.48 6.87 -10.31
N SER A 172 -10.65 7.42 -9.89
CA SER A 172 -11.39 8.40 -10.68
C SER A 172 -10.59 9.68 -10.90
N HIS A 173 -9.98 10.25 -9.87
CA HIS A 173 -9.15 11.47 -9.99
C HIS A 173 -7.90 11.24 -10.84
N ILE A 174 -7.20 10.11 -10.67
CA ILE A 174 -6.04 9.76 -11.49
C ILE A 174 -6.46 9.66 -12.97
N GLY A 175 -7.57 8.96 -13.24
CA GLY A 175 -8.10 8.82 -14.60
C GLY A 175 -8.47 10.15 -15.25
N ILE A 176 -9.18 11.01 -14.51
CA ILE A 176 -9.63 12.33 -15.00
C ILE A 176 -8.44 13.26 -15.29
N TYR A 177 -7.45 13.32 -14.39
CA TYR A 177 -6.34 14.26 -14.56
C TYR A 177 -5.33 13.86 -15.64
N ASN A 178 -5.32 12.58 -16.03
CA ASN A 178 -4.39 12.03 -17.02
C ASN A 178 -5.10 11.50 -18.28
N ASP A 179 -6.39 11.80 -18.45
CA ASP A 179 -7.21 11.37 -19.59
C ASP A 179 -7.16 9.86 -19.88
N LEU A 180 -7.19 9.04 -18.82
CA LEU A 180 -7.18 7.58 -18.95
C LEU A 180 -8.60 7.10 -19.22
N ARG A 181 -8.86 6.56 -20.41
CA ARG A 181 -10.19 6.18 -20.89
C ARG A 181 -10.39 4.67 -21.03
N GLY A 182 -9.35 3.90 -20.79
CA GLY A 182 -9.38 2.44 -20.79
C GLY A 182 -10.11 1.87 -19.57
N PRO A 183 -10.00 0.55 -19.33
CA PRO A 183 -10.63 -0.10 -18.19
C PRO A 183 -10.28 0.56 -16.86
N SER A 184 -11.30 0.82 -16.04
CA SER A 184 -11.13 1.49 -14.75
C SER A 184 -11.83 0.71 -13.64
N ASN A 185 -11.11 0.39 -12.56
CA ASN A 185 -11.65 -0.31 -11.40
C ASN A 185 -11.00 0.18 -10.10
N SER A 186 -11.68 -0.07 -8.97
CA SER A 186 -11.19 0.22 -7.63
C SER A 186 -11.38 -0.98 -6.72
N LEU A 187 -10.36 -1.33 -5.94
CA LEU A 187 -10.38 -2.46 -5.03
C LEU A 187 -10.27 -2.00 -3.57
N THR A 188 -11.26 -2.37 -2.76
CA THR A 188 -11.33 -1.98 -1.34
C THR A 188 -11.19 -3.21 -0.46
N MET A 189 -9.95 -3.67 -0.30
CA MET A 189 -9.58 -4.91 0.39
C MET A 189 -8.47 -4.70 1.42
N ARG A 190 -8.46 -3.54 2.08
CA ARG A 190 -7.50 -3.19 3.14
C ARG A 190 -6.05 -3.43 2.68
N GLU A 191 -5.21 -4.08 3.49
CA GLU A 191 -3.80 -4.37 3.20
C GLU A 191 -3.58 -5.20 1.93
N ALA A 192 -4.56 -6.03 1.54
CA ALA A 192 -4.46 -6.85 0.33
C ALA A 192 -4.66 -6.06 -0.97
N SER A 193 -5.20 -4.83 -0.89
CA SER A 193 -5.65 -4.06 -2.06
C SER A 193 -4.58 -3.82 -3.11
N SER A 194 -3.34 -3.52 -2.72
CA SER A 194 -2.26 -3.20 -3.68
C SER A 194 -1.89 -4.39 -4.56
N ASN A 195 -1.65 -5.56 -3.97
CA ASN A 195 -1.30 -6.76 -4.71
C ASN A 195 -2.46 -7.23 -5.60
N LEU A 196 -3.71 -7.08 -5.12
CA LEU A 196 -4.90 -7.41 -5.90
C LEU A 196 -5.10 -6.44 -7.07
N ALA A 197 -4.84 -5.15 -6.88
CA ALA A 197 -4.91 -4.14 -7.95
C ALA A 197 -3.89 -4.45 -9.05
N ILE A 198 -2.67 -4.82 -8.68
CA ILE A 198 -1.63 -5.26 -9.62
C ILE A 198 -2.09 -6.52 -10.36
N GLY A 199 -2.63 -7.52 -9.65
CA GLY A 199 -3.13 -8.75 -10.26
C GLY A 199 -4.24 -8.49 -11.29
N GLU A 200 -5.21 -7.64 -10.99
CA GLU A 200 -6.29 -7.27 -11.92
C GLU A 200 -5.77 -6.47 -13.12
N ALA A 201 -4.80 -5.55 -12.89
CA ALA A 201 -4.16 -4.81 -13.97
C ALA A 201 -3.44 -5.75 -14.96
N ILE A 202 -2.74 -6.76 -14.43
CA ILE A 202 -2.09 -7.81 -15.24
C ILE A 202 -3.13 -8.56 -16.07
N CYS A 203 -4.20 -9.05 -15.44
CA CYS A 203 -5.28 -9.74 -16.14
C CYS A 203 -5.90 -8.89 -17.24
N THR A 204 -6.08 -7.59 -17.00
CA THR A 204 -6.62 -6.63 -17.98
C THR A 204 -5.72 -6.50 -19.21
N ILE A 205 -4.40 -6.36 -19.00
CA ILE A 205 -3.44 -6.32 -20.12
C ILE A 205 -3.38 -7.67 -20.86
N GLN A 206 -3.38 -8.78 -20.14
CA GLN A 206 -3.31 -10.13 -20.73
C GLN A 206 -4.53 -10.47 -21.58
N ARG A 207 -5.73 -10.01 -21.19
CA ARG A 207 -6.96 -10.12 -21.99
C ARG A 207 -6.94 -9.25 -23.25
N GLY A 208 -5.99 -8.31 -23.34
CA GLY A 208 -5.90 -7.38 -24.46
C GLY A 208 -6.85 -6.17 -24.34
N ASP A 209 -7.43 -5.94 -23.16
CA ASP A 209 -8.36 -4.82 -22.92
C ASP A 209 -7.62 -3.47 -22.78
N ALA A 210 -6.35 -3.51 -22.36
CA ALA A 210 -5.45 -2.36 -22.24
C ALA A 210 -4.04 -2.72 -22.70
N ASP A 211 -3.26 -1.72 -23.08
CA ASP A 211 -1.83 -1.85 -23.39
C ASP A 211 -0.95 -1.38 -22.23
N LEU A 212 -1.50 -0.47 -21.42
CA LEU A 212 -0.86 0.09 -20.24
C LEU A 212 -1.91 0.26 -19.12
N MET A 213 -1.50 -0.04 -17.89
CA MET A 213 -2.33 0.15 -16.70
C MET A 213 -1.58 0.94 -15.64
N ILE A 214 -2.24 1.94 -15.06
CA ILE A 214 -1.81 2.53 -13.80
C ILE A 214 -2.38 1.64 -12.68
N SER A 215 -1.50 1.17 -11.80
CA SER A 215 -1.91 0.36 -10.65
C SER A 215 -1.21 0.82 -9.39
N GLY A 216 -1.77 0.50 -8.25
CA GLY A 216 -1.21 0.88 -6.96
C GLY A 216 -2.27 0.91 -5.88
N ALA A 217 -1.92 1.50 -4.75
CA ALA A 217 -2.85 1.69 -3.66
C ALA A 217 -2.47 2.86 -2.74
N THR A 218 -3.48 3.39 -2.06
CA THR A 218 -3.32 4.43 -1.03
C THR A 218 -4.07 4.04 0.24
N GLY A 219 -3.55 4.43 1.40
CA GLY A 219 -4.22 4.18 2.67
C GLY A 219 -3.68 5.03 3.80
N THR A 220 -4.51 5.26 4.81
CA THR A 220 -4.09 5.81 6.09
C THR A 220 -4.76 5.07 7.23
N ARG A 221 -4.00 4.80 8.30
CA ARG A 221 -4.53 4.37 9.60
C ARG A 221 -4.60 5.54 10.59
N ILE A 222 -4.16 6.72 10.15
CA ILE A 222 -4.06 7.95 10.96
C ILE A 222 -5.26 8.84 10.64
N HIS A 223 -6.32 8.69 11.41
CA HIS A 223 -7.57 9.42 11.24
C HIS A 223 -8.36 9.39 12.57
N PRO A 224 -8.99 10.47 13.02
CA PRO A 224 -9.63 10.55 14.34
C PRO A 224 -10.58 9.37 14.65
N LEU A 225 -11.43 8.99 13.70
CA LEU A 225 -12.36 7.86 13.90
C LEU A 225 -11.68 6.51 13.62
N ARG A 226 -10.84 6.42 12.58
CA ARG A 226 -10.20 5.15 12.21
C ARG A 226 -9.23 4.68 13.30
N THR A 227 -8.48 5.57 13.91
CA THR A 227 -7.58 5.21 15.01
C THR A 227 -8.34 4.57 16.17
N VAL A 228 -9.51 5.11 16.55
CA VAL A 228 -10.38 4.50 17.56
C VAL A 228 -10.87 3.11 17.12
N TYR A 229 -11.26 2.98 15.85
CA TYR A 229 -11.76 1.73 15.29
C TYR A 229 -10.66 0.66 15.23
N VAL A 230 -9.46 1.03 14.77
CA VAL A 230 -8.29 0.14 14.70
C VAL A 230 -7.89 -0.35 16.09
N ASN A 231 -7.93 0.50 17.12
CA ASN A 231 -7.68 0.10 18.51
C ASN A 231 -8.62 -0.99 19.03
N ARG A 232 -9.84 -1.10 18.46
CA ARG A 232 -10.80 -2.14 18.85
C ARG A 232 -10.63 -3.44 18.06
N GLN A 233 -10.08 -3.37 16.86
CA GLN A 233 -9.88 -4.53 15.97
C GLN A 233 -8.48 -5.12 16.06
N GLU A 234 -7.50 -4.28 16.39
CA GLU A 234 -6.09 -4.64 16.33
C GLU A 234 -5.40 -4.41 17.68
N VAL A 235 -4.34 -5.17 17.94
CA VAL A 235 -3.43 -4.90 19.05
C VAL A 235 -2.40 -3.91 18.55
N LEU A 236 -2.38 -2.70 19.11
CA LEU A 236 -1.41 -1.66 18.80
C LEU A 236 -0.23 -1.69 19.77
N ALA A 237 0.94 -1.29 19.26
CA ALA A 237 2.12 -1.10 20.08
C ALA A 237 1.87 -0.02 21.14
N SER A 238 2.26 -0.31 22.38
CA SER A 238 2.13 0.63 23.49
C SER A 238 3.19 1.74 23.43
N ASN A 239 2.95 2.83 24.19
CA ASN A 239 3.90 3.95 24.31
C ASN A 239 5.05 3.68 25.32
N ARG A 240 5.35 2.40 25.61
CA ARG A 240 6.40 2.03 26.57
C ARG A 240 7.81 2.15 26.00
N LEU A 241 7.94 2.00 24.68
CA LEU A 241 9.20 2.12 23.96
C LEU A 241 9.31 3.53 23.33
N GLU A 242 10.51 3.87 22.88
CA GLU A 242 10.68 5.01 21.98
C GLU A 242 9.93 4.75 20.66
N ALA A 243 9.37 5.79 20.06
CA ALA A 243 8.59 5.67 18.83
C ALA A 243 9.32 4.90 17.72
N THR A 244 10.59 5.19 17.52
CA THR A 244 11.44 4.54 16.51
C THR A 244 11.65 3.03 16.74
N LYS A 245 11.38 2.54 17.96
CA LYS A 245 11.52 1.13 18.34
C LYS A 245 10.20 0.38 18.45
N ALA A 246 9.07 1.04 18.18
CA ALA A 246 7.75 0.46 18.41
C ALA A 246 7.36 -0.59 17.34
N SER A 247 7.73 -0.37 16.07
CA SER A 247 7.45 -1.34 15.00
C SER A 247 8.60 -2.36 14.89
N ARG A 248 8.30 -3.62 15.25
CA ARG A 248 9.32 -4.69 15.41
C ARG A 248 8.79 -6.06 14.94
N PRO A 249 8.57 -6.22 13.63
CA PRO A 249 8.04 -7.48 13.07
C PRO A 249 8.93 -8.70 13.44
N PHE A 250 8.28 -9.81 13.80
CA PHE A 250 8.91 -11.10 14.14
C PHE A 250 9.84 -11.10 15.37
N GLU A 251 10.02 -9.95 16.00
CA GLU A 251 10.82 -9.83 17.22
C GLU A 251 10.03 -10.38 18.42
N ARG A 252 10.73 -11.00 19.39
CA ARG A 252 10.13 -11.72 20.52
C ARG A 252 9.25 -10.84 21.41
N ASP A 253 9.72 -9.64 21.71
CA ASP A 253 9.12 -8.73 22.69
C ASP A 253 8.24 -7.66 22.02
N ARG A 254 7.73 -7.96 20.77
CA ARG A 254 6.80 -7.08 20.07
C ARG A 254 5.46 -6.97 20.79
N GLU A 255 4.91 -5.77 20.85
CA GLU A 255 3.70 -5.49 21.63
C GLU A 255 2.46 -5.28 20.74
N GLY A 256 2.61 -5.13 19.43
CA GLY A 256 1.51 -4.87 18.51
C GLY A 256 1.90 -4.02 17.31
N MET A 257 0.91 -3.69 16.50
CA MET A 257 1.05 -2.94 15.27
C MET A 257 1.31 -1.45 15.52
N VAL A 258 2.16 -0.84 14.71
CA VAL A 258 2.26 0.62 14.59
C VAL A 258 1.45 1.06 13.38
N ILE A 259 0.64 2.12 13.52
CA ILE A 259 -0.15 2.69 12.43
C ILE A 259 0.70 3.57 11.52
N GLY A 260 0.30 3.72 10.26
CA GLY A 260 0.97 4.57 9.28
C GLY A 260 0.03 5.03 8.18
N GLU A 261 0.57 5.81 7.25
CA GLU A 261 -0.11 6.23 6.02
C GLU A 261 0.86 6.31 4.86
N GLY A 262 0.35 6.15 3.64
CA GLY A 262 1.14 6.24 2.43
C GLY A 262 0.42 5.72 1.19
N ALA A 263 1.09 5.86 0.06
CA ALA A 263 0.63 5.42 -1.24
C ALA A 263 1.80 4.95 -2.10
N GLY A 264 1.55 3.97 -2.95
CA GLY A 264 2.48 3.55 -3.99
C GLY A 264 1.76 3.32 -5.30
N SER A 265 2.39 3.69 -6.41
CA SER A 265 1.82 3.57 -7.75
C SER A 265 2.85 3.05 -8.74
N PHE A 266 2.35 2.33 -9.73
CA PHE A 266 3.12 1.66 -10.77
C PHE A 266 2.54 1.97 -12.15
N VAL A 267 3.40 2.14 -13.12
CA VAL A 267 3.05 2.03 -14.54
C VAL A 267 3.40 0.61 -14.99
N LEU A 268 2.38 -0.12 -15.42
CA LEU A 268 2.48 -1.49 -15.91
C LEU A 268 2.19 -1.50 -17.40
N GLU A 269 3.06 -2.09 -18.20
CA GLU A 269 2.87 -2.16 -19.64
C GLU A 269 3.39 -3.46 -20.25
N ARG A 270 2.98 -3.74 -21.47
CA ARG A 270 3.51 -4.86 -22.23
C ARG A 270 5.00 -4.66 -22.47
N LEU A 271 5.77 -5.76 -22.35
CA LEU A 271 7.20 -5.71 -22.57
C LEU A 271 7.57 -5.17 -23.96
N GLU A 272 6.82 -5.57 -24.99
CA GLU A 272 7.07 -5.12 -26.37
C GLU A 272 7.01 -3.58 -26.46
N HIS A 273 5.98 -2.95 -25.88
CA HIS A 273 5.82 -1.49 -25.87
C HIS A 273 6.92 -0.81 -25.06
N ALA A 274 7.29 -1.38 -23.92
CA ALA A 274 8.39 -0.85 -23.11
C ALA A 274 9.72 -0.85 -23.87
N LEU A 275 10.00 -1.91 -24.63
CA LEU A 275 11.21 -2.03 -25.45
C LEU A 275 11.19 -1.08 -26.66
N GLU A 276 10.04 -0.96 -27.35
CA GLU A 276 9.89 -0.06 -28.51
C GLU A 276 10.17 1.42 -28.17
N ARG A 277 9.84 1.84 -26.95
CA ARG A 277 10.08 3.21 -26.47
C ARG A 277 11.35 3.36 -25.62
N GLU A 278 12.18 2.32 -25.53
CA GLU A 278 13.40 2.28 -24.72
C GLU A 278 13.16 2.64 -23.24
N ALA A 279 12.05 2.16 -22.67
CA ALA A 279 11.68 2.44 -21.30
C ALA A 279 12.67 1.87 -20.29
N LYS A 280 12.86 2.58 -19.19
CA LYS A 280 13.46 1.98 -17.99
C LYS A 280 12.55 0.90 -17.44
N ILE A 281 13.06 -0.31 -17.28
CA ILE A 281 12.33 -1.45 -16.74
C ILE A 281 12.86 -1.75 -15.33
N TYR A 282 11.99 -1.66 -14.33
CA TYR A 282 12.32 -1.94 -12.94
C TYR A 282 12.26 -3.44 -12.60
N GLY A 283 11.36 -4.15 -13.24
CA GLY A 283 11.16 -5.58 -13.05
C GLY A 283 10.01 -6.11 -13.90
N GLU A 284 9.90 -7.42 -13.98
CA GLU A 284 8.81 -8.13 -14.65
C GLU A 284 7.93 -8.79 -13.60
N ILE A 285 6.62 -8.54 -13.66
CA ILE A 285 5.66 -9.20 -12.79
C ILE A 285 5.31 -10.54 -13.41
N VAL A 286 5.54 -11.63 -12.68
CA VAL A 286 5.41 -12.99 -13.22
C VAL A 286 4.35 -13.83 -12.53
N GLY A 287 3.94 -13.47 -11.32
CA GLY A 287 2.95 -14.25 -10.59
C GLY A 287 2.15 -13.41 -9.60
N PHE A 288 0.95 -13.86 -9.31
CA PHE A 288 0.09 -13.27 -8.28
C PHE A 288 -0.86 -14.33 -7.70
N GLY A 289 -1.37 -14.08 -6.51
CA GLY A 289 -2.31 -14.95 -5.82
C GLY A 289 -3.24 -14.19 -4.89
N SER A 290 -4.42 -14.77 -4.65
CA SER A 290 -5.42 -14.27 -3.72
C SER A 290 -6.13 -15.42 -3.03
N SER A 291 -6.27 -15.36 -1.72
CA SER A 291 -6.99 -16.37 -0.93
C SER A 291 -7.63 -15.74 0.29
N THR A 292 -8.83 -16.20 0.63
CA THR A 292 -9.49 -15.89 1.90
C THR A 292 -9.83 -17.17 2.60
N VAL A 293 -9.36 -17.37 3.82
CA VAL A 293 -9.66 -18.56 4.62
C VAL A 293 -10.15 -18.14 6.00
N ILE A 294 -11.37 -18.54 6.31
CA ILE A 294 -12.02 -18.33 7.60
C ILE A 294 -12.68 -19.63 8.06
N ASN A 295 -12.76 -19.85 9.35
CA ASN A 295 -13.54 -20.95 9.95
C ASN A 295 -15.04 -20.64 9.93
N THR A 296 -15.84 -21.63 10.30
CA THR A 296 -17.30 -21.48 10.43
C THR A 296 -17.73 -20.49 11.51
N ASP A 297 -16.87 -20.20 12.48
CA ASP A 297 -17.04 -19.19 13.52
C ASP A 297 -16.48 -17.81 13.14
N PHE A 298 -16.14 -17.61 11.84
CA PHE A 298 -15.52 -16.41 11.29
C PHE A 298 -14.10 -16.11 11.79
N THR A 299 -13.41 -17.05 12.43
CA THR A 299 -12.01 -16.89 12.83
C THR A 299 -11.09 -16.98 11.61
N PRO A 300 -10.26 -15.95 11.34
CA PRO A 300 -9.31 -15.95 10.23
C PRO A 300 -8.26 -17.06 10.36
N GLN A 301 -7.96 -17.73 9.25
CA GLN A 301 -6.92 -18.76 9.16
C GLN A 301 -5.72 -18.20 8.36
N PHE A 302 -4.93 -17.33 9.01
CA PHE A 302 -3.83 -16.60 8.38
C PHE A 302 -2.80 -17.49 7.71
N GLU A 303 -2.33 -18.53 8.41
CA GLU A 303 -1.33 -19.47 7.89
C GLU A 303 -1.80 -20.14 6.60
N GLN A 304 -3.03 -20.65 6.58
CA GLN A 304 -3.58 -21.30 5.40
C GLN A 304 -3.80 -20.30 4.25
N ALA A 305 -4.30 -19.10 4.53
CA ALA A 305 -4.51 -18.07 3.52
C ALA A 305 -3.18 -17.64 2.88
N ILE A 306 -2.13 -17.46 3.69
CA ILE A 306 -0.79 -17.09 3.21
C ILE A 306 -0.17 -18.24 2.43
N SER A 307 -0.26 -19.49 2.89
CA SER A 307 0.22 -20.66 2.17
C SER A 307 -0.43 -20.78 0.79
N ASN A 308 -1.75 -20.61 0.72
CA ASN A 308 -2.49 -20.66 -0.54
C ASN A 308 -2.02 -19.58 -1.54
N VAL A 309 -1.78 -18.35 -1.10
CA VAL A 309 -1.36 -17.28 -2.04
C VAL A 309 0.09 -17.45 -2.49
N ILE A 310 0.97 -17.99 -1.65
CA ILE A 310 2.33 -18.35 -2.04
C ILE A 310 2.28 -19.42 -3.15
N GLU A 311 1.53 -20.49 -2.93
CA GLU A 311 1.37 -21.56 -3.91
C GLU A 311 0.77 -21.04 -5.22
N GLN A 312 -0.31 -20.27 -5.16
CA GLN A 312 -0.95 -19.67 -6.35
C GLN A 312 0.00 -18.76 -7.13
N ALA A 313 0.74 -17.89 -6.42
CA ALA A 313 1.67 -16.98 -7.06
C ALA A 313 2.84 -17.71 -7.73
N LEU A 314 3.39 -18.75 -7.09
CA LEU A 314 4.43 -19.61 -7.68
C LEU A 314 3.91 -20.37 -8.90
N ASN A 315 2.71 -20.95 -8.82
CA ASN A 315 2.08 -21.64 -9.94
C ASN A 315 1.81 -20.70 -11.12
N THR A 316 1.30 -19.49 -10.86
CA THR A 316 1.05 -18.47 -11.88
C THR A 316 2.36 -18.03 -12.55
N ALA A 317 3.42 -17.89 -11.76
CA ALA A 317 4.75 -17.54 -12.25
C ALA A 317 5.44 -18.68 -13.02
N GLY A 318 5.00 -19.92 -12.84
CA GLY A 318 5.73 -21.11 -13.28
C GLY A 318 7.10 -21.24 -12.61
N MET A 319 7.21 -20.80 -11.35
CA MET A 319 8.44 -20.78 -10.57
C MET A 319 8.37 -21.74 -9.39
N THR A 320 9.53 -22.21 -8.97
CA THR A 320 9.71 -23.00 -7.75
C THR A 320 10.19 -22.10 -6.61
N ALA A 321 10.01 -22.52 -5.36
CA ALA A 321 10.35 -21.74 -4.16
C ALA A 321 11.85 -21.36 -4.08
N ASP A 322 12.75 -22.23 -4.58
CA ASP A 322 14.19 -21.97 -4.64
C ASP A 322 14.56 -20.80 -5.56
N GLN A 323 13.77 -20.54 -6.59
CA GLN A 323 13.97 -19.45 -7.55
C GLN A 323 13.58 -18.08 -6.99
N ILE A 324 12.89 -18.00 -5.85
CA ILE A 324 12.61 -16.76 -5.16
C ILE A 324 13.87 -16.30 -4.41
N GLY A 325 14.31 -15.07 -4.63
CA GLY A 325 15.48 -14.48 -3.96
C GLY A 325 15.19 -14.12 -2.50
N HIS A 326 14.09 -13.38 -2.24
CA HIS A 326 13.66 -13.02 -0.90
C HIS A 326 12.14 -12.90 -0.77
N VAL A 327 11.67 -12.88 0.44
CA VAL A 327 10.26 -12.62 0.80
C VAL A 327 10.15 -11.23 1.40
N ASN A 328 9.29 -10.38 0.85
CA ASN A 328 8.83 -9.18 1.54
C ASN A 328 7.57 -9.55 2.31
N ALA A 329 7.71 -9.71 3.61
CA ALA A 329 6.66 -10.19 4.48
C ALA A 329 5.67 -9.08 4.84
N HIS A 330 4.45 -9.48 5.15
CA HIS A 330 3.46 -8.58 5.73
C HIS A 330 3.93 -7.99 7.06
N GLY A 331 4.43 -8.81 7.98
CA GLY A 331 5.13 -8.44 9.22
C GLY A 331 4.59 -7.21 9.94
N ILE A 332 3.55 -7.34 10.77
CA ILE A 332 2.87 -6.19 11.39
C ILE A 332 3.14 -6.04 12.89
N SER A 333 4.09 -6.78 13.44
CA SER A 333 4.43 -6.78 14.88
C SER A 333 3.33 -7.33 15.79
N LYS A 334 2.38 -8.12 15.27
CA LYS A 334 1.37 -8.85 16.07
C LYS A 334 1.80 -10.29 16.25
N ILE A 335 1.82 -10.76 17.50
CA ILE A 335 2.30 -12.10 17.83
C ILE A 335 1.61 -13.19 17.01
N ALA A 336 0.28 -13.23 17.01
CA ALA A 336 -0.46 -14.29 16.32
C ALA A 336 -0.29 -14.25 14.80
N THR A 337 -0.36 -13.08 14.20
CA THR A 337 -0.26 -12.91 12.74
C THR A 337 1.15 -13.20 12.24
N ASP A 338 2.18 -12.61 12.89
CA ASP A 338 3.58 -12.81 12.50
C ASP A 338 4.00 -14.29 12.65
N ARG A 339 3.56 -14.98 13.71
CA ARG A 339 3.82 -16.43 13.88
C ARG A 339 3.13 -17.27 12.79
N ALA A 340 1.90 -16.95 12.44
CA ALA A 340 1.18 -17.65 11.37
C ALA A 340 1.85 -17.42 10.02
N GLU A 341 2.26 -16.19 9.73
CA GLU A 341 3.01 -15.84 8.53
C GLU A 341 4.37 -16.55 8.48
N ALA A 342 5.10 -16.54 9.58
CA ALA A 342 6.41 -17.23 9.68
C ALA A 342 6.28 -18.74 9.41
N ARG A 343 5.22 -19.41 9.91
CA ARG A 343 4.99 -20.83 9.61
C ARG A 343 4.69 -21.07 8.13
N ALA A 344 3.86 -20.22 7.50
CA ALA A 344 3.57 -20.32 6.07
C ALA A 344 4.82 -20.09 5.21
N ILE A 345 5.63 -19.07 5.54
CA ILE A 345 6.90 -18.79 4.86
C ILE A 345 7.87 -19.95 5.02
N ASN A 346 8.05 -20.47 6.25
CA ASN A 346 8.93 -21.59 6.51
C ASN A 346 8.48 -22.87 5.76
N ALA A 347 7.19 -23.15 5.74
CA ALA A 347 6.65 -24.31 5.01
C ALA A 347 6.91 -24.22 3.50
N ALA A 348 6.85 -23.03 2.91
CA ALA A 348 7.03 -22.82 1.47
C ALA A 348 8.51 -22.70 1.06
N PHE A 349 9.33 -22.00 1.84
CA PHE A 349 10.69 -21.60 1.44
C PHE A 349 11.79 -22.14 2.37
N GLY A 350 11.43 -22.76 3.48
CA GLY A 350 12.38 -23.14 4.53
C GLY A 350 12.84 -21.94 5.37
N ASN A 351 13.74 -22.19 6.32
CA ASN A 351 14.22 -21.19 7.27
C ASN A 351 15.51 -20.47 6.86
N GLN A 352 15.95 -20.64 5.61
CA GLN A 352 17.14 -19.98 5.07
C GLN A 352 16.82 -18.91 4.02
N LYS A 353 15.57 -18.79 3.62
CA LYS A 353 15.14 -17.77 2.66
C LYS A 353 15.10 -16.41 3.34
N PRO A 354 15.83 -15.39 2.84
CA PRO A 354 15.82 -14.06 3.43
C PRO A 354 14.43 -13.44 3.44
N VAL A 355 14.06 -12.85 4.57
CA VAL A 355 12.76 -12.18 4.79
C VAL A 355 13.00 -10.75 5.22
N VAL A 356 12.44 -9.79 4.52
CA VAL A 356 12.41 -8.37 4.89
C VAL A 356 11.02 -7.96 5.35
N ALA A 357 10.92 -6.98 6.26
CA ALA A 357 9.65 -6.42 6.72
C ALA A 357 9.73 -4.89 6.75
N LEU A 358 9.29 -4.23 5.68
CA LEU A 358 9.38 -2.78 5.52
C LEU A 358 8.50 -2.02 6.52
N LYS A 359 7.45 -2.64 7.06
CA LYS A 359 6.63 -2.03 8.13
C LYS A 359 7.42 -1.73 9.41
N SER A 360 8.61 -2.32 9.59
CA SER A 360 9.52 -1.91 10.67
C SER A 360 9.96 -0.43 10.53
N TYR A 361 9.93 0.11 9.32
CA TYR A 361 10.27 1.50 8.98
C TYR A 361 9.08 2.44 9.00
N THR A 362 7.93 2.00 8.46
CA THR A 362 6.78 2.87 8.12
C THR A 362 5.57 2.65 9.01
N GLY A 363 5.51 1.57 9.77
CA GLY A 363 4.25 1.09 10.31
C GLY A 363 3.30 0.57 9.20
N ASN A 364 2.07 0.25 9.58
CA ASN A 364 1.05 -0.27 8.67
C ASN A 364 0.24 0.86 8.03
N MET A 365 0.46 1.09 6.75
CA MET A 365 -0.19 2.13 5.94
C MET A 365 -1.54 1.66 5.34
N GLY A 366 -2.10 0.55 5.83
CA GLY A 366 -3.33 -0.02 5.28
C GLY A 366 -3.16 -0.48 3.83
N ALA A 367 -4.07 -0.08 2.94
CA ALA A 367 -4.04 -0.46 1.53
C ALA A 367 -2.75 -0.02 0.82
N GLY A 368 -2.14 1.09 1.22
CA GLY A 368 -0.89 1.61 0.63
C GLY A 368 0.35 0.78 0.97
N SER A 369 0.32 -0.04 2.05
CA SER A 369 1.48 -0.79 2.54
C SER A 369 2.14 -1.65 1.47
N GLY A 370 1.40 -2.58 0.88
CA GLY A 370 1.96 -3.55 -0.06
C GLY A 370 2.57 -2.91 -1.30
N ALA A 371 2.08 -1.72 -1.71
CA ALA A 371 2.66 -0.99 -2.84
C ALA A 371 4.03 -0.37 -2.48
N VAL A 372 4.15 0.28 -1.33
CA VAL A 372 5.43 0.86 -0.86
C VAL A 372 6.44 -0.25 -0.55
N GLU A 373 5.98 -1.37 0.01
CA GLU A 373 6.80 -2.56 0.28
C GLU A 373 7.36 -3.18 -1.01
N LEU A 374 6.54 -3.27 -2.05
CA LEU A 374 6.99 -3.76 -3.35
C LEU A 374 8.06 -2.83 -3.95
N ILE A 375 7.90 -1.50 -3.83
CA ILE A 375 8.90 -0.51 -4.24
C ILE A 375 10.21 -0.70 -3.46
N GLY A 376 10.15 -0.92 -2.14
CA GLY A 376 11.33 -1.21 -1.33
C GLY A 376 12.10 -2.45 -1.80
N SER A 377 11.39 -3.52 -2.17
CA SER A 377 12.02 -4.73 -2.72
C SER A 377 12.55 -4.55 -4.15
N LEU A 378 11.90 -3.72 -4.99
CA LEU A 378 12.46 -3.33 -6.30
C LEU A 378 13.78 -2.56 -6.14
N GLU A 379 13.85 -1.64 -5.17
CA GLU A 379 15.09 -0.95 -4.85
C GLU A 379 16.19 -1.89 -4.34
N ALA A 380 15.83 -2.88 -3.52
CA ALA A 380 16.75 -3.91 -3.08
C ALA A 380 17.29 -4.75 -4.28
N LEU A 381 16.43 -5.16 -5.21
CA LEU A 381 16.87 -5.83 -6.45
C LEU A 381 17.81 -4.96 -7.27
N ARG A 382 17.49 -3.67 -7.44
CA ARG A 382 18.32 -2.72 -8.19
C ARG A 382 19.71 -2.54 -7.59
N LYS A 383 19.80 -2.52 -6.24
CA LYS A 383 21.06 -2.38 -5.49
C LYS A 383 21.82 -3.69 -5.38
N GLY A 384 21.14 -4.83 -5.50
CA GLY A 384 21.69 -6.16 -5.32
C GLY A 384 21.74 -6.65 -3.87
N PHE A 385 21.35 -5.84 -2.89
CA PHE A 385 21.36 -6.15 -1.46
C PHE A 385 20.05 -5.80 -0.79
N LEU A 386 19.69 -6.56 0.24
CA LEU A 386 18.50 -6.33 1.05
C LEU A 386 18.75 -5.24 2.10
N PHE A 387 17.68 -4.53 2.45
CA PHE A 387 17.66 -3.68 3.63
C PHE A 387 17.46 -4.53 4.90
N ARG A 388 17.99 -4.04 6.02
CA ARG A 388 17.76 -4.64 7.33
C ARG A 388 16.31 -4.45 7.77
N THR A 389 15.69 -5.44 8.42
CA THR A 389 14.46 -5.24 9.18
C THR A 389 14.80 -4.55 10.51
N LEU A 390 14.20 -3.38 10.78
CA LEU A 390 14.49 -2.62 12.00
C LEU A 390 13.92 -3.30 13.25
N ASN A 391 14.59 -3.04 14.39
CA ASN A 391 14.15 -3.48 15.71
C ASN A 391 14.01 -5.01 15.88
N TYR A 392 14.71 -5.79 15.06
CA TYR A 392 14.79 -7.23 15.16
C TYR A 392 16.06 -7.63 15.93
N ASP A 393 16.00 -7.42 17.25
CA ASP A 393 17.16 -7.63 18.13
C ASP A 393 17.15 -9.03 18.78
N THR A 394 15.95 -9.53 19.09
CA THR A 394 15.77 -10.86 19.68
C THR A 394 14.71 -11.63 18.87
N PRO A 395 15.12 -12.66 18.10
CA PRO A 395 14.19 -13.48 17.33
C PRO A 395 13.12 -14.14 18.21
N ASP A 396 11.85 -14.13 17.75
CA ASP A 396 10.82 -14.96 18.36
C ASP A 396 11.07 -16.43 17.95
N PRO A 397 11.29 -17.36 18.92
CA PRO A 397 11.55 -18.77 18.59
C PRO A 397 10.40 -19.46 17.86
N GLU A 398 9.18 -18.93 17.94
CA GLU A 398 8.02 -19.42 17.19
C GLU A 398 7.97 -18.89 15.73
N CYS A 399 8.86 -17.94 15.39
CA CYS A 399 9.03 -17.41 14.03
C CYS A 399 10.33 -17.96 13.42
N ASN A 400 10.36 -19.27 13.12
CA ASN A 400 11.55 -19.94 12.56
C ASN A 400 11.77 -19.61 11.07
N ILE A 401 12.14 -18.36 10.78
CA ILE A 401 12.46 -17.81 9.45
C ILE A 401 13.71 -16.94 9.55
N TYR A 402 14.37 -16.69 8.40
CA TYR A 402 15.55 -15.83 8.35
C TYR A 402 15.15 -14.37 8.08
N VAL A 403 14.80 -13.63 9.12
CA VAL A 403 14.56 -12.19 9.03
C VAL A 403 15.91 -11.47 8.88
N THR A 404 16.01 -10.55 7.90
CA THR A 404 17.25 -9.84 7.62
C THR A 404 17.60 -8.85 8.73
N ASP A 405 18.78 -8.99 9.32
CA ASP A 405 19.34 -8.14 10.37
C ASP A 405 20.65 -7.43 9.95
N ALA A 406 21.03 -7.60 8.69
CA ALA A 406 22.22 -7.02 8.05
C ALA A 406 21.88 -6.39 6.69
N THR A 407 22.81 -5.64 6.11
CA THR A 407 22.61 -4.91 4.84
C THR A 407 23.45 -5.45 3.69
N ASP A 408 24.22 -6.52 3.92
CA ASP A 408 25.08 -7.19 2.93
C ASP A 408 24.47 -8.50 2.40
N ILE A 409 23.20 -8.78 2.73
CA ILE A 409 22.48 -9.97 2.30
C ILE A 409 22.04 -9.78 0.84
N PRO A 410 22.41 -10.69 -0.08
CA PRO A 410 22.04 -10.57 -1.47
C PRO A 410 20.52 -10.58 -1.67
N ALA A 411 20.01 -9.64 -2.48
CA ALA A 411 18.57 -9.54 -2.79
C ALA A 411 18.05 -10.68 -3.69
N GLY A 412 18.95 -11.33 -4.42
CA GLY A 412 18.61 -12.33 -5.44
C GLY A 412 18.08 -11.66 -6.71
N ASN A 413 17.39 -12.45 -7.55
CA ASN A 413 16.86 -11.99 -8.85
C ASN A 413 15.33 -11.85 -8.87
N SER A 414 14.67 -12.12 -7.76
CA SER A 414 13.20 -12.07 -7.65
C SER A 414 12.78 -11.98 -6.20
N PHE A 415 11.55 -11.57 -5.98
CA PHE A 415 10.92 -11.59 -4.66
C PHE A 415 9.43 -11.90 -4.75
N ILE A 416 8.87 -12.31 -3.62
CA ILE A 416 7.43 -12.38 -3.41
C ILE A 416 7.04 -11.32 -2.36
N ASN A 417 6.03 -10.51 -2.67
CA ASN A 417 5.45 -9.50 -1.77
C ASN A 417 4.15 -10.03 -1.19
N LEU A 418 4.06 -10.15 0.13
CA LEU A 418 2.93 -10.72 0.85
C LEU A 418 2.14 -9.63 1.56
N SER A 419 0.82 -9.73 1.52
CA SER A 419 -0.07 -8.91 2.34
C SER A 419 -1.24 -9.75 2.87
N VAL A 420 -1.64 -9.49 4.11
CA VAL A 420 -2.79 -10.16 4.73
C VAL A 420 -3.62 -9.19 5.55
N THR A 421 -4.95 -9.31 5.45
CA THR A 421 -5.89 -8.48 6.20
C THR A 421 -6.26 -9.16 7.53
N PRO A 422 -6.72 -8.40 8.54
CA PRO A 422 -7.22 -8.97 9.78
C PRO A 422 -8.39 -9.97 9.62
N GLN A 423 -9.06 -9.92 8.46
CA GLN A 423 -10.18 -10.80 8.13
C GLN A 423 -9.73 -12.12 7.45
N GLY A 424 -8.42 -12.36 7.33
CA GLY A 424 -7.90 -13.60 6.76
C GLY A 424 -7.84 -13.63 5.22
N GLN A 425 -7.94 -12.48 4.56
CA GLN A 425 -7.63 -12.37 3.14
C GLN A 425 -6.15 -12.09 2.95
N ALA A 426 -5.48 -12.94 2.20
CA ALA A 426 -4.10 -12.78 1.79
C ALA A 426 -3.99 -12.48 0.29
N SER A 427 -2.92 -11.81 -0.10
CA SER A 427 -2.54 -11.56 -1.49
C SER A 427 -1.03 -11.61 -1.66
N ALA A 428 -0.58 -12.00 -2.85
CA ALA A 428 0.83 -12.09 -3.18
C ALA A 428 1.10 -11.63 -4.62
N VAL A 429 2.27 -11.03 -4.84
CA VAL A 429 2.81 -10.70 -6.17
C VAL A 429 4.26 -11.14 -6.23
N ILE A 430 4.66 -11.79 -7.34
CA ILE A 430 6.06 -12.16 -7.62
C ILE A 430 6.60 -11.25 -8.71
N VAL A 431 7.74 -10.63 -8.41
CA VAL A 431 8.50 -9.81 -9.36
C VAL A 431 9.90 -10.39 -9.51
N LYS A 432 10.40 -10.41 -10.74
CA LYS A 432 11.79 -10.77 -11.03
C LYS A 432 12.51 -9.64 -11.75
N THR A 433 13.85 -9.62 -11.68
CA THR A 433 14.66 -8.72 -12.46
C THR A 433 14.42 -8.95 -13.95
N PHE A 434 14.30 -7.87 -14.70
CA PHE A 434 14.31 -7.94 -16.16
C PHE A 434 15.76 -8.14 -16.63
N LYS A 435 15.98 -9.14 -17.48
CA LYS A 435 17.24 -9.34 -18.22
C LYS A 435 16.90 -9.18 -19.70
N SER A 436 17.51 -8.18 -20.32
CA SER A 436 17.44 -7.92 -21.76
C SER A 436 17.97 -9.09 -22.58
#